data_711624a46473107ac55b8f237defb474
#
_entry.id   711624a46473107ac55b8f237defb474
#
_cell.length_a   1.000
_cell.length_b   1.000
_cell.length_c   1.000
_cell.angle_alpha   90.00
_cell.angle_beta   90.00
_cell.angle_gamma   90.00
#
_symmetry.space_group_name_H-M   'P 1'
#
loop_
_entity.id
_entity.type
_entity.pdbx_description
1 polymer ?
#
loop_
_entity_poly.entity_id
_entity_poly.type
_entity_poly.pdbx_seq_one_letter_code
_entity_poly.pdbx_strand_id
1 'polypeptide(L)'
;MTDNVVHIPTGPRWRFLIAHQSDAVRHVIRTLVETEQTSIVEVADGEAALVELERGRFDVLVLQLDLPLKDGISVMQLHRLLLAHERSPVDPPAIVLTLAAEVRGNVTLTDHLQSLGVDGFIDDAPMPQTAALVETLLQAREARRTIGKPAAA
;
A
#
# COMPACT_ATOMS: atom_id res chain seq x y z
N MET A 1 -27.96 -30.44 -7.12
CA MET A 1 -27.50 -29.73 -7.08
C MET A 1 -26.73 -29.47 -6.30
N THR A 2 -26.17 -29.21 -6.28
CA THR A 2 -25.42 -29.00 -5.66
C THR A 2 -25.01 -28.03 -5.24
N ASP A 3 -25.27 -27.83 -4.56
CA ASP A 3 -24.87 -26.85 -3.95
C ASP A 3 -23.80 -26.96 -3.13
N ASN A 4 -22.92 -27.57 -3.55
CA ASN A 4 -21.67 -27.51 -3.02
C ASN A 4 -21.07 -26.28 -3.38
N VAL A 5 -21.66 -25.24 -3.18
CA VAL A 5 -21.05 -23.96 -3.36
C VAL A 5 -20.03 -23.80 -2.29
N VAL A 6 -18.85 -24.00 -2.64
CA VAL A 6 -17.73 -23.55 -1.85
C VAL A 6 -17.89 -22.06 -1.70
N HIS A 7 -18.08 -21.60 -0.50
CA HIS A 7 -18.07 -20.19 -0.24
C HIS A 7 -16.66 -19.67 -0.42
N ILE A 8 -16.33 -19.40 -1.65
CA ILE A 8 -15.17 -18.61 -1.93
C ILE A 8 -15.52 -17.20 -1.49
N PRO A 9 -14.72 -16.59 -0.62
CA PRO A 9 -14.96 -15.19 -0.28
C PRO A 9 -15.07 -14.39 -1.56
N THR A 10 -16.21 -13.75 -1.77
CA THR A 10 -16.46 -12.99 -2.98
C THR A 10 -15.88 -11.58 -2.92
N GLY A 11 -15.29 -11.19 -1.79
CA GLY A 11 -14.68 -9.88 -1.65
C GLY A 11 -13.23 -9.83 -2.11
N PRO A 12 -12.69 -8.63 -2.38
CA PRO A 12 -11.28 -8.48 -2.70
C PRO A 12 -10.43 -8.88 -1.50
N ARG A 13 -9.35 -9.61 -1.77
CA ARG A 13 -8.43 -10.09 -0.75
C ARG A 13 -7.46 -9.01 -0.28
N TRP A 14 -7.09 -8.10 -1.18
CA TRP A 14 -6.09 -7.07 -0.95
C TRP A 14 -6.68 -5.70 -1.22
N ARG A 15 -6.43 -4.77 -0.32
CA ARG A 15 -6.89 -3.39 -0.48
C ARG A 15 -5.70 -2.47 -0.63
N PHE A 16 -5.74 -1.66 -1.68
CA PHE A 16 -4.68 -0.70 -2.01
C PHE A 16 -5.22 0.72 -1.94
N LEU A 17 -4.41 1.62 -1.39
CA LEU A 17 -4.62 3.04 -1.53
C LEU A 17 -3.50 3.61 -2.39
N ILE A 18 -3.85 4.28 -3.47
CA ILE A 18 -2.88 4.94 -4.35
C ILE A 18 -3.10 6.44 -4.23
N ALA A 19 -2.12 7.13 -3.67
CA ALA A 19 -2.17 8.57 -3.46
C ALA A 19 -1.08 9.25 -4.30
N HIS A 20 -1.50 9.94 -5.35
CA HIS A 20 -0.61 10.66 -6.26
C HIS A 20 -1.39 11.77 -6.92
N GLN A 21 -0.76 12.94 -7.11
CA GLN A 21 -1.43 14.08 -7.70
C GLN A 21 -1.75 13.90 -9.19
N SER A 22 -0.99 13.07 -9.90
CA SER A 22 -1.20 12.85 -11.33
C SER A 22 -2.19 11.71 -11.58
N ASP A 23 -3.28 12.02 -12.29
CA ASP A 23 -4.25 11.01 -12.71
C ASP A 23 -3.60 9.94 -13.60
N ALA A 24 -2.69 10.36 -14.48
CA ALA A 24 -2.01 9.45 -15.39
C ALA A 24 -1.13 8.46 -14.62
N VAL A 25 -0.40 8.93 -13.62
CA VAL A 25 0.46 8.06 -12.81
C VAL A 25 -0.39 7.08 -12.01
N ARG A 26 -1.49 7.55 -11.40
CA ARG A 26 -2.40 6.66 -10.66
C ARG A 26 -2.95 5.57 -11.57
N HIS A 27 -3.33 5.94 -12.79
CA HIS A 27 -3.87 4.98 -13.74
C HIS A 27 -2.85 3.91 -14.12
N VAL A 28 -1.60 4.30 -14.36
CA VAL A 28 -0.55 3.34 -14.71
C VAL A 28 -0.28 2.40 -13.54
N ILE A 29 -0.16 2.92 -12.31
CA ILE A 29 0.06 2.10 -11.12
C ILE A 29 -1.10 1.12 -10.96
N ARG A 30 -2.32 1.61 -11.07
CA ARG A 30 -3.51 0.76 -10.98
C ARG A 30 -3.46 -0.38 -11.98
N THR A 31 -3.15 -0.07 -13.23
CA THR A 31 -3.07 -1.08 -14.29
C THR A 31 -2.03 -2.15 -13.97
N LEU A 32 -0.91 -1.76 -13.35
CA LEU A 32 0.16 -2.70 -13.01
C LEU A 32 -0.17 -3.60 -11.82
N VAL A 33 -0.99 -3.14 -10.88
CA VAL A 33 -1.24 -3.89 -9.64
C VAL A 33 -2.64 -4.52 -9.57
N GLU A 34 -3.56 -4.10 -10.43
CA GLU A 34 -4.95 -4.54 -10.38
C GLU A 34 -5.08 -6.01 -10.77
N THR A 35 -5.78 -6.77 -9.94
CA THR A 35 -6.17 -8.15 -10.22
C THR A 35 -7.61 -8.35 -9.76
N GLU A 36 -8.17 -9.53 -10.00
CA GLU A 36 -9.51 -9.85 -9.53
C GLU A 36 -9.62 -9.83 -7.99
N GLN A 37 -8.48 -9.91 -7.31
CA GLN A 37 -8.45 -9.97 -5.86
C GLN A 37 -8.06 -8.64 -5.21
N THR A 38 -7.93 -7.56 -5.99
CA THR A 38 -7.57 -6.25 -5.44
C THR A 38 -8.73 -5.28 -5.49
N SER A 39 -8.82 -4.48 -4.42
CA SER A 39 -9.69 -3.31 -4.36
C SER A 39 -8.79 -2.09 -4.26
N ILE A 40 -8.99 -1.13 -5.14
CA ILE A 40 -8.10 0.03 -5.24
C ILE A 40 -8.89 1.31 -5.03
N VAL A 41 -8.41 2.13 -4.11
CA VAL A 41 -8.90 3.50 -3.89
C VAL A 41 -7.82 4.45 -4.35
N GLU A 42 -8.19 5.45 -5.13
CA GLU A 42 -7.27 6.47 -5.64
C GLU A 42 -7.62 7.82 -5.06
N VAL A 43 -6.62 8.55 -4.62
CA VAL A 43 -6.76 9.92 -4.12
C VAL A 43 -5.64 10.79 -4.67
N ALA A 44 -5.87 12.12 -4.69
CA ALA A 44 -4.96 13.06 -5.34
C ALA A 44 -4.08 13.84 -4.36
N ASP A 45 -4.34 13.75 -3.06
CA ASP A 45 -3.60 14.51 -2.07
C ASP A 45 -3.53 13.76 -0.73
N GLY A 46 -2.70 14.25 0.17
CA GLY A 46 -2.47 13.59 1.45
C GLY A 46 -3.61 13.69 2.44
N GLU A 47 -4.40 14.76 2.38
CA GLU A 47 -5.57 14.87 3.25
C GLU A 47 -6.65 13.88 2.87
N ALA A 48 -6.89 13.71 1.57
CA ALA A 48 -7.82 12.69 1.08
C ALA A 48 -7.33 11.29 1.44
N ALA A 49 -6.02 11.07 1.39
CA ALA A 49 -5.44 9.78 1.80
C ALA A 49 -5.75 9.48 3.26
N LEU A 50 -5.58 10.47 4.15
CA LEU A 50 -5.87 10.28 5.58
C LEU A 50 -7.33 10.00 5.84
N VAL A 51 -8.25 10.65 5.11
CA VAL A 51 -9.68 10.38 5.24
C VAL A 51 -9.98 8.93 4.91
N GLU A 52 -9.40 8.41 3.82
CA GLU A 52 -9.60 7.01 3.44
C GLU A 52 -9.00 6.04 4.46
N LEU A 53 -7.84 6.38 5.03
CA LEU A 53 -7.19 5.56 6.04
C LEU A 53 -8.00 5.50 7.35
N GLU A 54 -8.76 6.55 7.67
CA GLU A 54 -9.66 6.55 8.81
C GLU A 54 -10.89 5.68 8.57
N ARG A 55 -11.31 5.52 7.32
CA ARG A 55 -12.53 4.78 6.96
C ARG A 55 -12.32 3.29 6.89
N GLY A 56 -11.11 2.83 6.64
CA GLY A 56 -10.86 1.42 6.45
C GLY A 56 -9.40 1.08 6.44
N ARG A 57 -9.13 -0.20 6.42
CA ARG A 57 -7.76 -0.73 6.44
C ARG A 57 -7.29 -1.05 5.05
N PHE A 58 -6.01 -0.84 4.82
CA PHE A 58 -5.36 -1.13 3.55
C PHE A 58 -4.18 -2.05 3.78
N ASP A 59 -3.87 -2.84 2.77
CA ASP A 59 -2.73 -3.76 2.80
C ASP A 59 -1.49 -3.11 2.21
N VAL A 60 -1.66 -2.24 1.24
CA VAL A 60 -0.57 -1.53 0.59
C VAL A 60 -0.96 -0.07 0.41
N LEU A 61 -0.04 0.82 0.78
CA LEU A 61 -0.16 2.26 0.51
C LEU A 61 0.89 2.61 -0.52
N VAL A 62 0.46 3.12 -1.66
CA VAL A 62 1.35 3.72 -2.66
C VAL A 62 1.20 5.21 -2.53
N LEU A 63 2.24 5.89 -2.05
CA LEU A 63 2.18 7.31 -1.71
C LEU A 63 3.24 8.08 -2.49
N GLN A 64 2.83 9.16 -3.12
CA GLN A 64 3.79 10.11 -3.69
C GLN A 64 4.52 10.81 -2.55
N LEU A 65 5.85 10.92 -2.64
CA LEU A 65 6.64 11.56 -1.59
C LEU A 65 6.17 13.00 -1.34
N ASP A 66 6.00 13.78 -2.40
CA ASP A 66 5.62 15.18 -2.32
C ASP A 66 4.15 15.42 -2.65
N LEU A 67 3.27 14.61 -2.04
CA LEU A 67 1.83 14.80 -2.16
C LEU A 67 1.41 16.21 -1.73
N PRO A 68 0.47 16.83 -2.46
CA PRO A 68 -0.11 18.10 -2.02
C PRO A 68 -0.84 17.95 -0.68
N LEU A 69 -0.95 19.02 0.06
CA LEU A 69 -1.64 19.20 1.34
C LEU A 69 -1.00 18.44 2.50
N LYS A 70 -0.62 17.20 2.30
CA LYS A 70 0.18 16.40 3.24
C LYS A 70 1.09 15.52 2.42
N ASP A 71 2.38 15.56 2.66
CA ASP A 71 3.33 14.72 1.93
C ASP A 71 3.22 13.24 2.34
N GLY A 72 3.84 12.37 1.55
CA GLY A 72 3.73 10.93 1.76
C GLY A 72 4.29 10.46 3.10
N ILE A 73 5.35 11.07 3.58
CA ILE A 73 5.94 10.72 4.87
C ILE A 73 5.00 11.12 6.01
N SER A 74 4.41 12.32 5.94
CA SER A 74 3.45 12.77 6.94
C SER A 74 2.22 11.86 7.00
N VAL A 75 1.71 11.44 5.84
CA VAL A 75 0.58 10.50 5.77
C VAL A 75 0.96 9.19 6.45
N MET A 76 2.11 8.64 6.12
CA MET A 76 2.58 7.38 6.70
C MET A 76 2.72 7.47 8.21
N GLN A 77 3.35 8.52 8.70
CA GLN A 77 3.60 8.70 10.13
C GLN A 77 2.30 8.92 10.92
N LEU A 78 1.40 9.74 10.39
CA LEU A 78 0.10 9.96 11.03
C LEU A 78 -0.73 8.67 11.08
N HIS A 79 -0.71 7.90 10.00
CA HIS A 79 -1.41 6.62 9.97
C HIS A 79 -0.85 5.65 11.02
N ARG A 80 0.46 5.62 11.20
CA ARG A 80 1.09 4.81 12.25
C ARG A 80 0.66 5.21 13.64
N LEU A 81 0.54 6.51 13.89
CA LEU A 81 0.04 7.00 15.18
C LEU A 81 -1.40 6.53 15.41
N LEU A 82 -2.23 6.56 14.38
CA LEU A 82 -3.61 6.07 14.48
C LEU A 82 -3.64 4.56 14.78
N LEU A 83 -2.81 3.78 14.10
CA LEU A 83 -2.74 2.34 14.35
C LEU A 83 -2.24 2.01 15.75
N ALA A 84 -1.35 2.83 16.32
CA ALA A 84 -0.83 2.62 17.66
C ALA A 84 -1.90 2.75 18.74
N HIS A 85 -3.03 3.39 18.45
CA HIS A 85 -4.15 3.53 19.37
C HIS A 85 -5.20 2.43 19.22
N GLU A 86 -5.01 1.51 18.29
CA GLU A 86 -5.92 0.38 18.13
C GLU A 86 -5.80 -0.58 19.31
N ARG A 87 -6.93 -1.11 19.75
CA ARG A 87 -6.96 -2.05 20.89
C ARG A 87 -6.35 -3.40 20.55
N SER A 88 -6.46 -3.80 19.29
CA SER A 88 -5.91 -5.07 18.84
C SER A 88 -4.72 -4.80 17.93
N PRO A 89 -3.68 -5.63 17.97
CA PRO A 89 -2.57 -5.47 17.05
C PRO A 89 -3.06 -5.53 15.60
N VAL A 90 -2.64 -4.54 14.82
CA VAL A 90 -2.95 -4.46 13.40
C VAL A 90 -1.65 -4.57 12.64
N ASP A 91 -1.61 -5.44 11.64
CA ASP A 91 -0.45 -5.53 10.76
C ASP A 91 -0.45 -4.25 9.90
N PRO A 92 0.56 -3.38 10.03
CA PRO A 92 0.58 -2.14 9.28
C PRO A 92 0.68 -2.40 7.78
N PRO A 93 0.14 -1.51 6.93
CA PRO A 93 0.24 -1.70 5.49
C PRO A 93 1.69 -1.61 5.02
N ALA A 94 2.00 -2.28 3.91
CA ALA A 94 3.25 -2.07 3.22
C ALA A 94 3.26 -0.68 2.60
N ILE A 95 4.38 0.03 2.69
CA ILE A 95 4.51 1.40 2.20
C ILE A 95 5.42 1.42 0.97
N VAL A 96 4.89 1.90 -0.13
CA VAL A 96 5.63 2.13 -1.36
C VAL A 96 5.57 3.62 -1.68
N LEU A 97 6.72 4.26 -1.85
CA LEU A 97 6.77 5.67 -2.23
C LEU A 97 7.04 5.81 -3.72
N THR A 98 6.33 6.74 -4.35
CA THR A 98 6.71 7.18 -5.69
C THR A 98 7.61 8.39 -5.57
N LEU A 99 8.70 8.37 -6.30
CA LEU A 99 9.73 9.41 -6.27
C LEU A 99 10.03 9.89 -7.69
N ALA A 100 10.36 11.17 -7.83
CA ALA A 100 10.97 11.65 -9.05
C ALA A 100 12.33 10.96 -9.27
N ALA A 101 12.71 10.77 -10.52
CA ALA A 101 13.93 10.04 -10.86
C ALA A 101 15.19 10.60 -10.18
N GLU A 102 15.29 11.92 -10.08
CA GLU A 102 16.43 12.58 -9.43
C GLU A 102 16.51 12.25 -7.94
N VAL A 103 15.35 12.15 -7.29
CA VAL A 103 15.27 11.83 -5.87
C VAL A 103 15.58 10.36 -5.66
N ARG A 104 15.09 9.51 -6.55
CA ARG A 104 15.31 8.08 -6.48
C ARG A 104 16.79 7.70 -6.53
N GLY A 105 17.58 8.47 -7.26
CA GLY A 105 19.03 8.26 -7.35
C GLY A 105 19.80 8.67 -6.09
N ASN A 106 19.15 9.33 -5.13
CA ASN A 106 19.80 9.77 -3.91
C ASN A 106 19.76 8.63 -2.87
N VAL A 107 20.85 7.88 -2.79
CA VAL A 107 20.95 6.70 -1.91
C VAL A 107 20.81 7.09 -0.44
N THR A 108 21.38 8.22 -0.02
CA THR A 108 21.27 8.67 1.36
C THR A 108 19.83 8.92 1.75
N LEU A 109 19.06 9.55 0.86
CA LEU A 109 17.66 9.81 1.10
C LEU A 109 16.85 8.52 1.14
N THR A 110 17.04 7.63 0.18
CA THR A 110 16.28 6.37 0.15
C THR A 110 16.62 5.50 1.34
N ASP A 111 17.87 5.46 1.78
CA ASP A 111 18.25 4.74 3.01
C ASP A 111 17.54 5.33 4.22
N HIS A 112 17.46 6.65 4.32
CA HIS A 112 16.74 7.31 5.40
C HIS A 112 15.26 6.96 5.38
N LEU A 113 14.64 7.00 4.21
CA LEU A 113 13.22 6.66 4.05
C LEU A 113 12.95 5.20 4.43
N GLN A 114 13.85 4.30 4.06
CA GLN A 114 13.74 2.90 4.49
C GLN A 114 13.81 2.78 6.02
N SER A 115 14.67 3.56 6.66
CA SER A 115 14.75 3.57 8.13
C SER A 115 13.47 4.06 8.78
N LEU A 116 12.68 4.85 8.09
CA LEU A 116 11.36 5.29 8.55
C LEU A 116 10.28 4.25 8.31
N GLY A 117 10.60 3.16 7.61
CA GLY A 117 9.68 2.05 7.39
C GLY A 117 9.06 1.99 6.00
N VAL A 118 9.64 2.67 5.03
CA VAL A 118 9.22 2.52 3.63
C VAL A 118 9.74 1.19 3.12
N ASP A 119 8.85 0.41 2.50
CA ASP A 119 9.16 -0.95 2.06
C ASP A 119 9.64 -1.03 0.62
N GLY A 120 9.35 -0.02 -0.19
CA GLY A 120 9.77 -0.01 -1.57
C GLY A 120 9.61 1.35 -2.23
N PHE A 121 10.24 1.51 -3.37
CA PHE A 121 10.22 2.75 -4.14
C PHE A 121 9.90 2.46 -5.59
N ILE A 122 9.13 3.33 -6.22
CA ILE A 122 8.89 3.31 -7.65
C ILE A 122 9.05 4.72 -8.21
N ASP A 123 9.41 4.81 -9.48
CA ASP A 123 9.52 6.11 -10.15
C ASP A 123 8.13 6.64 -10.49
N ASP A 124 8.02 7.96 -10.65
CA ASP A 124 6.77 8.59 -11.12
C ASP A 124 6.39 8.14 -12.54
N ALA A 125 7.31 7.50 -13.27
CA ALA A 125 7.01 6.78 -14.50
C ALA A 125 7.10 5.29 -14.19
N PRO A 126 6.02 4.66 -13.67
CA PRO A 126 6.09 3.29 -13.21
C PRO A 126 6.40 2.31 -14.33
N MET A 127 7.25 1.35 -14.03
CA MET A 127 7.70 0.32 -14.94
C MET A 127 7.08 -1.04 -14.57
N PRO A 128 7.12 -2.02 -15.45
CA PRO A 128 6.58 -3.36 -15.13
C PRO A 128 7.16 -3.98 -13.86
N GLN A 129 8.37 -3.60 -13.45
CA GLN A 129 8.97 -4.07 -12.20
C GLN A 129 8.16 -3.67 -10.97
N THR A 130 7.32 -2.65 -11.07
CA THR A 130 6.41 -2.25 -10.01
C THR A 130 5.49 -3.40 -9.61
N ALA A 131 4.98 -4.15 -10.57
CA ALA A 131 4.12 -5.30 -10.29
C ALA A 131 4.87 -6.37 -9.50
N ALA A 132 6.13 -6.64 -9.85
CA ALA A 132 6.95 -7.62 -9.14
C ALA A 132 7.24 -7.18 -7.71
N LEU A 133 7.53 -5.89 -7.49
CA LEU A 133 7.73 -5.35 -6.15
C LEU A 133 6.48 -5.54 -5.29
N VAL A 134 5.33 -5.16 -5.80
CA VAL A 134 4.07 -5.27 -5.07
C VAL A 134 3.76 -6.73 -4.75
N GLU A 135 3.94 -7.62 -5.72
CA GLU A 135 3.73 -9.04 -5.50
C GLU A 135 4.61 -9.57 -4.38
N THR A 136 5.88 -9.18 -4.35
CA THR A 136 6.81 -9.57 -3.28
C THR A 136 6.30 -9.09 -1.92
N LEU A 137 5.82 -7.86 -1.83
CA LEU A 137 5.27 -7.31 -0.60
C LEU A 137 4.01 -8.04 -0.15
N LEU A 138 3.15 -8.40 -1.07
CA LEU A 138 1.94 -9.17 -0.76
C LEU A 138 2.27 -10.59 -0.32
N GLN A 139 3.26 -11.23 -0.92
CA GLN A 139 3.71 -12.55 -0.50
C GLN A 139 4.27 -12.52 0.93
N ALA A 140 5.06 -11.51 1.25
CA ALA A 140 5.59 -11.34 2.61
C ALA A 140 4.46 -11.13 3.61
N ARG A 141 3.46 -10.36 3.25
CA ARG A 141 2.30 -10.11 4.08
C ARG A 141 1.46 -11.37 4.29
N GLU A 142 1.27 -12.15 3.25
CA GLU A 142 0.59 -13.43 3.33
C GLU A 142 1.32 -14.41 4.23
N ALA A 143 2.64 -14.46 4.14
CA ALA A 143 3.46 -15.32 5.00
C ALA A 143 3.27 -14.95 6.47
N ARG A 144 3.23 -13.66 6.79
CA ARG A 144 2.98 -13.20 8.17
C ARG A 144 1.59 -13.61 8.65
N ARG A 145 0.58 -13.52 7.80
CA ARG A 145 -0.78 -13.96 8.15
C ARG A 145 -0.83 -15.45 8.46
N THR A 146 -0.12 -16.26 7.69
CA THR A 146 -0.08 -17.70 7.88
C THR A 146 0.64 -18.05 9.18
N ILE A 147 1.76 -17.42 9.48
CA ILE A 147 2.54 -17.66 10.69
C ILE A 147 1.77 -17.19 11.93
N GLY A 148 1.04 -16.07 11.82
CA GLY A 148 0.28 -15.51 12.92
C GLY A 148 -1.00 -16.26 13.27
N LYS A 149 -1.43 -17.24 12.45
CA LYS A 149 -2.61 -18.04 12.79
C LYS A 149 -2.21 -19.14 13.75
N PRO A 150 -2.93 -19.29 14.87
CA PRO A 150 -2.69 -20.42 15.73
C PRO A 150 -2.92 -21.71 14.94
N ALA A 151 -2.06 -22.69 15.18
CA ALA A 151 -2.27 -24.00 14.59
C ALA A 151 -3.67 -24.47 15.00
N ALA A 152 -4.43 -24.90 14.01
CA ALA A 152 -5.72 -25.49 14.33
C ALA A 152 -5.47 -26.71 15.19
N ALA A 153 -5.87 -26.61 16.41
CA ALA A 153 -5.76 -27.74 17.31
C ALA A 153 -6.86 -28.75 16.97
#